data_72f94d73d7f7cce6d3385eaa605e851f
#
_entry.id   72f94d73d7f7cce6d3385eaa605e851f
#
_cell.length_a   1.000
_cell.length_b   1.000
_cell.length_c   1.000
_cell.angle_alpha   90.00
_cell.angle_beta   90.00
_cell.angle_gamma   90.00
#
_symmetry.space_group_name_H-M   'P 1'
#
loop_
_entity.id
_entity.type
_entity.pdbx_description
1 polymer ?
#
loop_
_entity_poly.entity_id
_entity_poly.type
_entity_poly.pdbx_seq_one_letter_code
_entity_poly.pdbx_strand_id
1 'polypeptide(L)'
;ASAAREHSCAITLVEMSKTEEFSLAEATRRMAALPVDGIIIGMSRMAPDFETFDPLPGIGTVIVTMYAHPRVTTVDSDHYGCSLLLMDHLFELGHEQIRYIGGPSFSVDEQFRRAGWQDALERRHIEPAEPLEGDWSANSGYEAGRYLAEHDRAMTAIYAANDQMANGAIAALRDSGLRVPEDVSVVGVDDSLDDFVAHNELTTVRFDLHQRGREVFEHAVPEAGTAGKTVAIRIPGQLIVRHTTAAPRA
;
A
#
# COMPACT_ATOMS: atom_id res chain seq x y z
N ALA A 1 -13.98 -4.56 9.80
CA ALA A 1 -14.58 -5.32 10.93
C ALA A 1 -15.33 -4.42 11.91
N SER A 2 -14.78 -3.23 12.33
CA SER A 2 -15.48 -2.34 13.29
C SER A 2 -16.81 -1.83 12.72
N ALA A 3 -16.83 -1.30 11.50
CA ALA A 3 -18.07 -0.82 10.86
C ALA A 3 -19.15 -1.90 10.80
N ALA A 4 -18.81 -3.12 10.39
CA ALA A 4 -19.78 -4.22 10.37
C ALA A 4 -20.36 -4.53 11.76
N ARG A 5 -19.53 -4.46 12.81
CA ARG A 5 -19.96 -4.67 14.19
C ARG A 5 -20.92 -3.58 14.67
N GLU A 6 -20.64 -2.31 14.34
CA GLU A 6 -21.50 -1.16 14.66
C GLU A 6 -22.90 -1.31 14.06
N HIS A 7 -23.01 -1.95 12.89
CA HIS A 7 -24.26 -2.22 12.19
C HIS A 7 -24.80 -3.64 12.43
N SER A 8 -24.30 -4.36 13.44
CA SER A 8 -24.75 -5.72 13.80
C SER A 8 -24.64 -6.74 12.65
N CYS A 9 -23.69 -6.52 11.73
CA CYS A 9 -23.41 -7.42 10.63
C CYS A 9 -22.26 -8.38 10.97
N ALA A 10 -22.38 -9.63 10.55
CA ALA A 10 -21.32 -10.62 10.58
C ALA A 10 -20.47 -10.53 9.30
N ILE A 11 -19.20 -10.92 9.39
CA ILE A 11 -18.31 -11.01 8.24
C ILE A 11 -18.00 -12.48 7.98
N THR A 12 -18.22 -12.92 6.75
CA THR A 12 -17.73 -14.21 6.25
C THR A 12 -16.58 -13.96 5.30
N LEU A 13 -15.42 -14.55 5.58
CA LEU A 13 -14.23 -14.44 4.73
C LEU A 13 -14.08 -15.68 3.87
N VAL A 14 -13.92 -15.46 2.56
CA VAL A 14 -13.56 -16.51 1.59
C VAL A 14 -12.25 -16.11 0.96
N GLU A 15 -11.20 -16.88 1.20
CA GLU A 15 -9.90 -16.70 0.58
C GLU A 15 -9.89 -17.44 -0.77
N MET A 16 -9.53 -16.71 -1.82
CA MET A 16 -9.35 -17.29 -3.14
C MET A 16 -7.90 -17.81 -3.27
N SER A 17 -7.73 -18.99 -3.84
CA SER A 17 -6.42 -19.62 -3.99
C SER A 17 -5.47 -18.76 -4.83
N LYS A 18 -4.20 -18.66 -4.39
CA LYS A 18 -3.13 -17.98 -5.14
C LYS A 18 -2.76 -18.70 -6.44
N THR A 19 -3.15 -19.96 -6.60
CA THR A 19 -2.80 -20.83 -7.73
C THR A 19 -3.89 -20.91 -8.79
N GLU A 20 -5.12 -20.46 -8.49
CA GLU A 20 -6.20 -20.38 -9.47
C GLU A 20 -6.26 -18.98 -10.07
N GLU A 21 -6.65 -18.87 -11.35
CA GLU A 21 -6.93 -17.56 -11.95
C GLU A 21 -8.06 -16.90 -11.16
N PHE A 22 -7.73 -15.83 -10.45
CA PHE A 22 -8.71 -15.05 -9.69
C PHE A 22 -9.63 -14.32 -10.66
N SER A 23 -10.95 -14.55 -10.51
CA SER A 23 -11.98 -13.86 -11.27
C SER A 23 -12.97 -13.19 -10.32
N LEU A 24 -13.29 -11.92 -10.56
CA LEU A 24 -14.28 -11.17 -9.77
C LEU A 24 -15.66 -11.81 -9.88
N ALA A 25 -16.04 -12.29 -11.08
CA ALA A 25 -17.30 -12.96 -11.29
C ALA A 25 -17.40 -14.28 -10.50
N GLU A 26 -16.32 -15.05 -10.42
CA GLU A 26 -16.29 -16.28 -9.64
C GLU A 26 -16.34 -16.00 -8.14
N ALA A 27 -15.56 -15.04 -7.65
CA ALA A 27 -15.57 -14.60 -6.26
C ALA A 27 -16.98 -14.15 -5.84
N THR A 28 -17.61 -13.33 -6.66
CA THR A 28 -18.98 -12.83 -6.42
C THR A 28 -20.00 -13.96 -6.38
N ARG A 29 -19.94 -14.92 -7.31
CA ARG A 29 -20.85 -16.08 -7.32
C ARG A 29 -20.68 -16.96 -6.08
N ARG A 30 -19.45 -17.21 -5.63
CA ARG A 30 -19.18 -17.98 -4.39
C ARG A 30 -19.77 -17.28 -3.17
N MET A 31 -19.60 -15.97 -3.06
CA MET A 31 -20.17 -15.20 -1.94
C MET A 31 -21.69 -15.15 -1.99
N ALA A 32 -22.28 -14.95 -3.16
CA ALA A 32 -23.75 -14.89 -3.34
C ALA A 32 -24.46 -16.25 -3.14
N ALA A 33 -23.73 -17.35 -3.07
CA ALA A 33 -24.27 -18.64 -2.63
C ALA A 33 -24.58 -18.68 -1.12
N LEU A 34 -24.11 -17.70 -0.36
CA LEU A 34 -24.39 -17.49 1.05
C LEU A 34 -25.46 -16.38 1.20
N PRO A 35 -26.24 -16.36 2.29
CA PRO A 35 -27.14 -15.25 2.58
C PRO A 35 -26.32 -14.02 3.02
N VAL A 36 -25.95 -13.18 2.05
CA VAL A 36 -25.14 -11.97 2.29
C VAL A 36 -25.88 -10.71 1.87
N ASP A 37 -25.72 -9.62 2.62
CA ASP A 37 -26.30 -8.30 2.34
C ASP A 37 -25.39 -7.46 1.44
N GLY A 38 -24.09 -7.78 1.39
CA GLY A 38 -23.10 -7.09 0.59
C GLY A 38 -21.84 -7.92 0.36
N ILE A 39 -21.10 -7.59 -0.67
CA ILE A 39 -19.85 -8.27 -1.06
C ILE A 39 -18.71 -7.25 -1.12
N ILE A 40 -17.62 -7.58 -0.46
CA ILE A 40 -16.37 -6.80 -0.50
C ILE A 40 -15.29 -7.69 -1.10
N ILE A 41 -14.65 -7.24 -2.16
CA ILE A 41 -13.60 -7.98 -2.85
C ILE A 41 -12.28 -7.25 -2.70
N GLY A 42 -11.33 -7.83 -1.93
CA GLY A 42 -9.97 -7.35 -1.87
C GLY A 42 -9.16 -7.84 -3.07
N MET A 43 -8.49 -6.93 -3.78
CA MET A 43 -7.78 -7.25 -5.01
C MET A 43 -6.30 -6.87 -4.86
N SER A 44 -5.46 -7.86 -4.52
CA SER A 44 -4.01 -7.66 -4.45
C SER A 44 -3.32 -7.72 -5.82
N ARG A 45 -4.00 -8.26 -6.82
CA ARG A 45 -3.56 -8.40 -8.22
C ARG A 45 -4.71 -8.03 -9.13
N MET A 46 -4.41 -7.44 -10.29
CA MET A 46 -5.44 -7.14 -11.29
C MET A 46 -6.15 -8.44 -11.71
N ALA A 47 -7.46 -8.45 -11.59
CA ALA A 47 -8.29 -9.57 -12.04
C ALA A 47 -8.45 -9.51 -13.57
N PRO A 48 -8.34 -10.63 -14.29
CA PRO A 48 -8.47 -10.64 -15.76
C PRO A 48 -9.81 -10.12 -16.26
N ASP A 49 -10.87 -10.29 -15.47
CA ASP A 49 -12.23 -9.83 -15.80
C ASP A 49 -12.58 -8.45 -15.20
N PHE A 50 -11.61 -7.69 -14.68
CA PHE A 50 -11.86 -6.39 -14.04
C PHE A 50 -12.67 -5.45 -14.92
N GLU A 51 -12.26 -5.21 -16.15
CA GLU A 51 -12.92 -4.27 -17.07
C GLU A 51 -14.34 -4.71 -17.49
N THR A 52 -14.58 -6.02 -17.53
CA THR A 52 -15.84 -6.60 -18.00
C THR A 52 -16.77 -7.02 -16.87
N PHE A 53 -16.31 -6.98 -15.64
CA PHE A 53 -17.08 -7.42 -14.47
C PHE A 53 -18.37 -6.62 -14.30
N ASP A 54 -19.48 -7.33 -14.08
CA ASP A 54 -20.78 -6.79 -13.66
C ASP A 54 -21.16 -7.33 -12.29
N PRO A 55 -21.51 -6.45 -11.34
CA PRO A 55 -21.99 -6.89 -10.02
C PRO A 55 -23.34 -7.57 -10.12
N LEU A 56 -23.64 -8.44 -9.17
CA LEU A 56 -24.95 -9.10 -9.11
C LEU A 56 -26.05 -8.11 -8.74
N PRO A 57 -27.20 -8.13 -9.45
CA PRO A 57 -28.32 -7.27 -9.11
C PRO A 57 -28.83 -7.53 -7.67
N GLY A 58 -29.07 -6.46 -6.93
CA GLY A 58 -29.66 -6.54 -5.58
C GLY A 58 -28.66 -6.82 -4.46
N ILE A 59 -27.39 -7.04 -4.75
CA ILE A 59 -26.32 -7.19 -3.74
C ILE A 59 -25.30 -6.08 -3.94
N GLY A 60 -25.12 -5.23 -2.93
CA GLY A 60 -24.09 -4.19 -2.98
C GLY A 60 -22.71 -4.82 -3.08
N THR A 61 -21.89 -4.33 -4.00
CA THR A 61 -20.55 -4.86 -4.24
C THR A 61 -19.53 -3.71 -4.24
N VAL A 62 -18.45 -3.88 -3.51
CA VAL A 62 -17.30 -2.95 -3.47
C VAL A 62 -16.01 -3.70 -3.77
N ILE A 63 -15.16 -3.12 -4.59
CA ILE A 63 -13.80 -3.63 -4.81
C ILE A 63 -12.80 -2.73 -4.09
N VAL A 64 -11.95 -3.34 -3.28
CA VAL A 64 -10.83 -2.65 -2.63
C VAL A 64 -9.65 -2.64 -3.60
N THR A 65 -9.45 -1.50 -4.23
CA THR A 65 -8.41 -1.26 -5.24
C THR A 65 -8.28 0.23 -5.55
N MET A 66 -7.09 0.64 -5.97
CA MET A 66 -6.82 2.00 -6.49
C MET A 66 -7.42 2.25 -7.88
N TYR A 67 -7.69 1.22 -8.67
CA TYR A 67 -8.29 1.40 -9.99
C TYR A 67 -9.76 1.79 -9.90
N ALA A 68 -10.19 2.75 -10.73
CA ALA A 68 -11.60 3.07 -10.88
C ALA A 68 -12.29 2.01 -11.74
N HIS A 69 -13.54 1.67 -11.41
CA HIS A 69 -14.35 0.73 -12.17
C HIS A 69 -15.65 1.41 -12.65
N PRO A 70 -16.10 1.17 -13.91
CA PRO A 70 -17.25 1.90 -14.46
C PRO A 70 -18.60 1.52 -13.82
N ARG A 71 -18.71 0.34 -13.22
CA ARG A 71 -19.96 -0.25 -12.73
C ARG A 71 -19.97 -0.63 -11.24
N VAL A 72 -18.82 -0.54 -10.57
CA VAL A 72 -18.68 -0.91 -9.16
C VAL A 72 -17.93 0.17 -8.41
N THR A 73 -18.39 0.52 -7.23
CA THR A 73 -17.64 1.43 -6.34
C THR A 73 -16.32 0.79 -5.93
N THR A 74 -15.26 1.56 -6.04
CA THR A 74 -13.93 1.15 -5.59
C THR A 74 -13.46 2.06 -4.46
N VAL A 75 -12.88 1.46 -3.42
CA VAL A 75 -12.38 2.16 -2.24
C VAL A 75 -11.00 1.63 -1.91
N ASP A 76 -10.03 2.50 -1.75
CA ASP A 76 -8.72 2.10 -1.23
C ASP A 76 -7.99 3.27 -0.56
N SER A 77 -6.85 2.97 0.06
CA SER A 77 -5.87 3.98 0.47
C SER A 77 -5.21 4.58 -0.77
N ASP A 78 -4.82 5.85 -0.71
CA ASP A 78 -4.13 6.53 -1.81
C ASP A 78 -2.64 6.12 -1.84
N HIS A 79 -2.36 4.97 -2.46
CA HIS A 79 -1.01 4.43 -2.58
C HIS A 79 -0.09 5.27 -3.47
N TYR A 80 -0.63 6.00 -4.43
CA TYR A 80 0.15 6.94 -5.24
C TYR A 80 0.49 8.20 -4.45
N GLY A 81 -0.52 8.81 -3.82
CA GLY A 81 -0.33 10.02 -3.01
C GLY A 81 0.58 9.80 -1.80
N CYS A 82 0.58 8.60 -1.20
CA CYS A 82 1.51 8.30 -0.09
C CYS A 82 2.98 8.36 -0.53
N SER A 83 3.28 7.92 -1.75
CA SER A 83 4.64 8.02 -2.29
C SER A 83 5.05 9.47 -2.52
N LEU A 84 4.13 10.30 -3.02
CA LEU A 84 4.41 11.73 -3.18
C LEU A 84 4.73 12.38 -1.82
N LEU A 85 3.97 12.07 -0.76
CA LEU A 85 4.23 12.60 0.59
C LEU A 85 5.63 12.23 1.09
N LEU A 86 6.04 10.97 0.92
CA LEU A 86 7.37 10.50 1.33
C LEU A 86 8.49 11.13 0.50
N MET A 87 8.29 11.21 -0.81
CA MET A 87 9.27 11.79 -1.72
C MET A 87 9.43 13.29 -1.47
N ASP A 88 8.34 14.03 -1.27
CA ASP A 88 8.38 15.45 -0.93
C ASP A 88 9.16 15.67 0.39
N HIS A 89 8.89 14.84 1.42
CA HIS A 89 9.65 14.90 2.68
C HIS A 89 11.15 14.66 2.48
N LEU A 90 11.53 13.63 1.72
CA LEU A 90 12.95 13.36 1.43
C LEU A 90 13.61 14.49 0.63
N PHE A 91 12.89 15.07 -0.32
CA PHE A 91 13.38 16.21 -1.09
C PHE A 91 13.51 17.49 -0.25
N GLU A 92 12.59 17.75 0.68
CA GLU A 92 12.69 18.87 1.62
C GLU A 92 13.93 18.76 2.53
N LEU A 93 14.35 17.53 2.84
CA LEU A 93 15.61 17.26 3.55
C LEU A 93 16.85 17.40 2.67
N GLY A 94 16.70 17.46 1.35
CA GLY A 94 17.79 17.62 0.38
C GLY A 94 18.27 16.32 -0.26
N HIS A 95 17.55 15.22 -0.11
CA HIS A 95 17.92 13.96 -0.77
C HIS A 95 17.63 13.98 -2.27
N GLU A 96 18.58 13.52 -3.08
CA GLU A 96 18.43 13.30 -4.52
C GLU A 96 18.76 11.84 -4.91
N GLN A 97 19.60 11.17 -4.11
CA GLN A 97 20.01 9.77 -4.34
C GLN A 97 19.12 8.82 -3.53
N ILE A 98 17.86 8.71 -3.95
CA ILE A 98 16.82 7.94 -3.28
C ILE A 98 16.63 6.60 -3.98
N ARG A 99 16.82 5.49 -3.26
CA ARG A 99 16.60 4.13 -3.77
C ARG A 99 15.24 3.62 -3.35
N TYR A 100 14.66 2.76 -4.18
CA TYR A 100 13.34 2.19 -3.95
C TYR A 100 13.42 0.67 -3.75
N ILE A 101 12.83 0.20 -2.66
CA ILE A 101 12.62 -1.22 -2.39
C ILE A 101 11.12 -1.46 -2.51
N GLY A 102 10.69 -2.02 -3.61
CA GLY A 102 9.28 -2.29 -3.94
C GLY A 102 8.78 -3.61 -3.39
N GLY A 103 7.47 -3.80 -3.44
CA GLY A 103 6.82 -5.09 -3.26
C GLY A 103 6.81 -5.92 -4.55
N PRO A 104 6.07 -7.05 -4.58
CA PRO A 104 5.93 -7.85 -5.79
C PRO A 104 5.33 -7.04 -6.93
N SER A 105 5.95 -7.08 -8.10
CA SER A 105 5.59 -6.27 -9.27
C SER A 105 4.15 -6.46 -9.77
N PHE A 106 3.55 -7.62 -9.47
CA PHE A 106 2.14 -7.89 -9.78
C PHE A 106 1.14 -7.21 -8.83
N SER A 107 1.60 -6.71 -7.69
CA SER A 107 0.73 -6.10 -6.69
C SER A 107 0.21 -4.75 -7.16
N VAL A 108 -1.11 -4.54 -7.02
CA VAL A 108 -1.76 -3.26 -7.34
C VAL A 108 -1.18 -2.14 -6.51
N ASP A 109 -1.00 -2.35 -5.20
CA ASP A 109 -0.47 -1.33 -4.29
C ASP A 109 0.95 -0.91 -4.68
N GLU A 110 1.79 -1.92 -5.02
CA GLU A 110 3.16 -1.69 -5.49
C GLU A 110 3.19 -0.84 -6.76
N GLN A 111 2.35 -1.15 -7.74
CA GLN A 111 2.32 -0.42 -9.01
C GLN A 111 2.06 1.08 -8.80
N PHE A 112 1.14 1.42 -7.89
CA PHE A 112 0.84 2.81 -7.56
C PHE A 112 1.92 3.47 -6.70
N ARG A 113 2.51 2.76 -5.74
CA ARG A 113 3.62 3.29 -4.92
C ARG A 113 4.84 3.56 -5.78
N ARG A 114 5.21 2.62 -6.66
CA ARG A 114 6.31 2.78 -7.61
C ARG A 114 6.08 3.94 -8.57
N ALA A 115 4.88 4.05 -9.15
CA ALA A 115 4.54 5.16 -10.04
C ALA A 115 4.69 6.51 -9.34
N GLY A 116 4.22 6.65 -8.10
CA GLY A 116 4.38 7.89 -7.32
C GLY A 116 5.85 8.24 -7.03
N TRP A 117 6.69 7.24 -6.72
CA TRP A 117 8.13 7.41 -6.56
C TRP A 117 8.80 7.86 -7.87
N GLN A 118 8.51 7.21 -9.01
CA GLN A 118 9.07 7.57 -10.31
C GLN A 118 8.66 8.98 -10.72
N ASP A 119 7.38 9.30 -10.68
CA ASP A 119 6.86 10.61 -11.06
C ASP A 119 7.44 11.74 -10.20
N ALA A 120 7.68 11.48 -8.91
CA ALA A 120 8.28 12.45 -8.01
C ALA A 120 9.74 12.79 -8.39
N LEU A 121 10.53 11.78 -8.79
CA LEU A 121 11.90 11.96 -9.30
C LEU A 121 11.90 12.67 -10.66
N GLU A 122 11.05 12.23 -11.60
CA GLU A 122 10.93 12.82 -12.93
C GLU A 122 10.58 14.30 -12.90
N ARG A 123 9.66 14.72 -12.02
CA ARG A 123 9.30 16.15 -11.83
C ARG A 123 10.50 17.00 -11.40
N ARG A 124 11.52 16.42 -10.82
CA ARG A 124 12.77 17.08 -10.42
C ARG A 124 13.90 16.82 -11.40
N HIS A 125 13.64 16.17 -12.54
CA HIS A 125 14.64 15.79 -13.54
C HIS A 125 15.75 14.89 -12.98
N ILE A 126 15.41 14.05 -11.98
CA ILE A 126 16.31 13.04 -11.41
C ILE A 126 15.96 11.70 -12.07
N GLU A 127 16.98 11.05 -12.66
CA GLU A 127 16.81 9.73 -13.25
C GLU A 127 16.59 8.67 -12.16
N PRO A 128 15.46 7.92 -12.20
CA PRO A 128 15.21 6.84 -11.24
C PRO A 128 16.27 5.73 -11.36
N ALA A 129 16.85 5.31 -10.25
CA ALA A 129 17.64 4.09 -10.23
C ALA A 129 16.75 2.86 -10.40
N GLU A 130 17.33 1.72 -10.83
CA GLU A 130 16.57 0.47 -10.93
C GLU A 130 16.00 0.06 -9.58
N PRO A 131 14.68 -0.13 -9.45
CA PRO A 131 14.06 -0.52 -8.20
C PRO A 131 14.40 -1.96 -7.84
N LEU A 132 14.59 -2.24 -6.54
CA LEU A 132 14.73 -3.60 -6.04
C LEU A 132 13.37 -4.18 -5.71
N GLU A 133 13.09 -5.42 -6.14
CA GLU A 133 11.83 -6.11 -5.85
C GLU A 133 11.95 -6.90 -4.54
N GLY A 134 11.03 -6.69 -3.62
CA GLY A 134 10.81 -7.45 -2.40
C GLY A 134 9.49 -8.23 -2.47
N ASP A 135 9.14 -8.85 -1.34
CA ASP A 135 7.94 -9.69 -1.19
C ASP A 135 7.06 -9.27 -0.01
N TRP A 136 7.19 -8.03 0.43
CA TRP A 136 6.58 -7.43 1.62
C TRP A 136 7.17 -7.87 2.96
N SER A 137 8.06 -8.87 2.99
CA SER A 137 8.66 -9.35 4.23
C SER A 137 9.86 -8.50 4.68
N ALA A 138 10.12 -8.48 5.98
CA ALA A 138 11.33 -7.85 6.50
C ALA A 138 12.61 -8.51 5.98
N ASN A 139 12.57 -9.81 5.66
CA ASN A 139 13.71 -10.51 5.10
C ASN A 139 14.07 -10.03 3.70
N SER A 140 13.08 -9.81 2.82
CA SER A 140 13.35 -9.25 1.50
C SER A 140 13.89 -7.81 1.58
N GLY A 141 13.38 -7.01 2.53
CA GLY A 141 13.92 -5.69 2.82
C GLY A 141 15.36 -5.72 3.33
N TYR A 142 15.70 -6.70 4.17
CA TYR A 142 17.07 -6.93 4.65
C TYR A 142 18.02 -7.28 3.51
N GLU A 143 17.65 -8.22 2.64
CA GLU A 143 18.50 -8.60 1.48
C GLU A 143 18.70 -7.43 0.51
N ALA A 144 17.64 -6.65 0.23
CA ALA A 144 17.74 -5.45 -0.59
C ALA A 144 18.62 -4.37 0.06
N GLY A 145 18.46 -4.11 1.35
CA GLY A 145 19.26 -3.15 2.10
C GLY A 145 20.73 -3.53 2.14
N ARG A 146 21.04 -4.83 2.34
CA ARG A 146 22.39 -5.37 2.30
C ARG A 146 23.02 -5.18 0.91
N TYR A 147 22.28 -5.51 -0.16
CA TYR A 147 22.74 -5.30 -1.53
C TYR A 147 23.07 -3.82 -1.78
N LEU A 148 22.21 -2.89 -1.38
CA LEU A 148 22.45 -1.45 -1.54
C LEU A 148 23.68 -0.98 -0.74
N ALA A 149 23.84 -1.43 0.49
CA ALA A 149 24.99 -1.08 1.32
C ALA A 149 26.33 -1.53 0.71
N GLU A 150 26.34 -2.69 0.04
CA GLU A 150 27.52 -3.24 -0.62
C GLU A 150 27.84 -2.57 -1.97
N HIS A 151 26.81 -2.20 -2.74
CA HIS A 151 26.97 -1.85 -4.17
C HIS A 151 26.67 -0.39 -4.51
N ASP A 152 25.99 0.37 -3.62
CA ASP A 152 25.60 1.76 -3.91
C ASP A 152 26.03 2.71 -2.79
N ARG A 153 27.24 3.21 -2.90
CA ARG A 153 27.81 4.18 -1.95
C ARG A 153 27.25 5.60 -2.11
N ALA A 154 26.58 5.88 -3.22
CA ALA A 154 26.02 7.20 -3.51
C ALA A 154 24.62 7.39 -2.89
N MET A 155 23.93 6.32 -2.53
CA MET A 155 22.60 6.44 -1.94
C MET A 155 22.62 7.27 -0.65
N THR A 156 21.63 8.12 -0.48
CA THR A 156 21.44 8.93 0.74
C THR A 156 20.12 8.61 1.43
N ALA A 157 19.17 8.00 0.71
CA ALA A 157 17.90 7.57 1.28
C ALA A 157 17.39 6.29 0.62
N ILE A 158 16.60 5.53 1.39
CA ILE A 158 15.82 4.39 0.93
C ILE A 158 14.34 4.66 1.19
N TYR A 159 13.53 4.53 0.15
CA TYR A 159 12.08 4.40 0.26
C TYR A 159 11.72 2.92 0.10
N ALA A 160 11.32 2.27 1.19
CA ALA A 160 10.79 0.92 1.17
C ALA A 160 9.25 0.96 1.10
N ALA A 161 8.66 0.17 0.21
CA ALA A 161 7.24 0.24 -0.09
C ALA A 161 6.32 -0.24 1.04
N ASN A 162 6.84 -0.85 2.12
CA ASN A 162 6.15 -1.04 3.39
C ASN A 162 7.11 -0.97 4.58
N ASP A 163 6.54 -0.91 5.79
CA ASP A 163 7.31 -0.77 7.02
C ASP A 163 8.14 -2.01 7.36
N GLN A 164 7.66 -3.21 7.01
CA GLN A 164 8.40 -4.44 7.28
C GLN A 164 9.69 -4.48 6.47
N MET A 165 9.64 -4.16 5.18
CA MET A 165 10.84 -4.07 4.35
C MET A 165 11.74 -2.91 4.79
N ALA A 166 11.17 -1.76 5.19
CA ALA A 166 11.94 -0.65 5.76
C ALA A 166 12.72 -1.09 7.00
N ASN A 167 12.08 -1.79 7.92
CA ASN A 167 12.74 -2.31 9.13
C ASN A 167 13.85 -3.33 8.80
N GLY A 168 13.63 -4.19 7.82
CA GLY A 168 14.64 -5.10 7.30
C GLY A 168 15.85 -4.36 6.71
N ALA A 169 15.59 -3.35 5.87
CA ALA A 169 16.65 -2.52 5.29
C ALA A 169 17.47 -1.77 6.36
N ILE A 170 16.81 -1.23 7.39
CA ILE A 170 17.49 -0.59 8.54
C ILE A 170 18.42 -1.58 9.25
N ALA A 171 17.98 -2.80 9.48
CA ALA A 171 18.82 -3.83 10.10
C ALA A 171 20.05 -4.13 9.24
N ALA A 172 19.88 -4.31 7.93
CA ALA A 172 20.96 -4.59 6.99
C ALA A 172 21.98 -3.43 6.91
N LEU A 173 21.52 -2.18 6.88
CA LEU A 173 22.38 -1.00 6.91
C LEU A 173 23.23 -0.96 8.16
N ARG A 174 22.63 -1.19 9.35
CA ARG A 174 23.32 -1.23 10.64
C ARG A 174 24.37 -2.36 10.70
N ASP A 175 24.03 -3.54 10.21
CA ASP A 175 24.96 -4.68 10.12
C ASP A 175 26.14 -4.39 9.17
N SER A 176 25.92 -3.54 8.16
CA SER A 176 26.94 -3.06 7.22
C SER A 176 27.74 -1.86 7.74
N GLY A 177 27.49 -1.44 8.98
CA GLY A 177 28.19 -0.31 9.62
C GLY A 177 27.70 1.07 9.21
N LEU A 178 26.53 1.17 8.54
CA LEU A 178 25.89 2.43 8.19
C LEU A 178 24.87 2.83 9.26
N ARG A 179 24.87 4.10 9.61
CA ARG A 179 23.95 4.66 10.61
C ARG A 179 22.68 5.17 9.92
N VAL A 180 21.56 4.91 10.55
CA VAL A 180 20.24 5.46 10.17
C VAL A 180 19.78 6.38 11.29
N PRO A 181 19.56 7.68 11.02
CA PRO A 181 19.49 8.32 9.69
C PRO A 181 20.79 8.96 9.18
N GLU A 182 21.89 9.03 9.94
CA GLU A 182 23.06 9.90 9.70
C GLU A 182 23.80 9.60 8.38
N ASP A 183 23.86 8.34 7.96
CA ASP A 183 24.50 7.92 6.70
C ASP A 183 23.48 7.66 5.60
N VAL A 184 22.31 7.10 5.96
CA VAL A 184 21.21 6.80 5.04
C VAL A 184 19.87 7.01 5.74
N SER A 185 19.00 7.85 5.19
CA SER A 185 17.62 7.99 5.63
C SER A 185 16.77 6.81 5.13
N VAL A 186 15.78 6.36 5.93
CA VAL A 186 14.87 5.29 5.54
C VAL A 186 13.44 5.70 5.83
N VAL A 187 12.55 5.51 4.84
CA VAL A 187 11.10 5.70 5.00
C VAL A 187 10.34 4.44 4.64
N GLY A 188 9.17 4.24 5.27
CA GLY A 188 8.26 3.13 5.03
C GLY A 188 6.85 3.59 4.71
N VAL A 189 5.91 2.63 4.66
CA VAL A 189 4.46 2.85 4.45
C VAL A 189 3.70 1.89 5.34
N ASP A 190 2.55 2.30 5.83
CA ASP A 190 1.47 1.64 6.56
C ASP A 190 1.39 2.00 8.04
N ASP A 191 2.48 2.45 8.68
CA ASP A 191 2.60 2.68 10.13
C ASP A 191 2.17 1.46 10.97
N SER A 192 2.69 0.30 10.57
CA SER A 192 2.22 -1.00 11.04
C SER A 192 3.15 -1.68 12.06
N LEU A 193 4.23 -1.03 12.49
CA LEU A 193 5.23 -1.65 13.37
C LEU A 193 4.95 -1.49 14.87
N ASP A 194 4.03 -0.63 15.29
CA ASP A 194 3.80 -0.30 16.70
C ASP A 194 3.49 -1.54 17.57
N ASP A 195 2.85 -2.56 16.99
CA ASP A 195 2.54 -3.83 17.68
C ASP A 195 3.71 -4.81 17.71
N PHE A 196 4.80 -4.56 16.95
CA PHE A 196 5.90 -5.51 16.75
C PHE A 196 7.25 -5.04 17.26
N VAL A 197 7.48 -3.73 17.32
CA VAL A 197 8.75 -3.16 17.79
C VAL A 197 8.50 -2.16 18.92
N ALA A 198 9.31 -2.28 19.97
CA ALA A 198 9.34 -1.27 21.02
C ALA A 198 9.94 0.02 20.45
N HIS A 199 9.29 1.15 20.68
CA HIS A 199 9.73 2.46 20.19
C HIS A 199 9.90 2.48 18.66
N ASN A 200 8.78 2.48 17.93
CA ASN A 200 8.80 2.63 16.49
C ASN A 200 9.38 4.00 16.07
N GLU A 201 10.60 3.99 15.54
CA GLU A 201 11.33 5.16 15.09
C GLU A 201 11.15 5.46 13.61
N LEU A 202 10.44 4.59 12.86
CA LEU A 202 10.33 4.67 11.42
C LEU A 202 9.47 5.84 10.97
N THR A 203 10.02 6.72 10.13
CA THR A 203 9.25 7.70 9.35
C THR A 203 8.47 6.96 8.27
N THR A 204 7.16 7.16 8.25
CA THR A 204 6.23 6.37 7.42
C THR A 204 4.99 7.17 7.03
N VAL A 205 4.13 6.59 6.20
CA VAL A 205 2.78 7.12 5.96
C VAL A 205 1.75 6.22 6.63
N ARG A 206 0.86 6.82 7.42
CA ARG A 206 -0.30 6.16 8.03
C ARG A 206 -1.54 6.37 7.18
N PHE A 207 -2.29 5.30 6.97
CA PHE A 207 -3.63 5.36 6.38
C PHE A 207 -4.72 5.26 7.46
N ASP A 208 -5.82 5.99 7.30
CA ASP A 208 -7.00 5.81 8.14
C ASP A 208 -7.78 4.55 7.71
N LEU A 209 -7.36 3.40 8.25
CA LEU A 209 -8.00 2.10 7.99
C LEU A 209 -9.43 2.03 8.54
N HIS A 210 -9.77 2.85 9.55
CA HIS A 210 -11.13 2.94 10.07
C HIS A 210 -12.02 3.67 9.07
N GLN A 211 -11.59 4.80 8.54
CA GLN A 211 -12.31 5.49 7.48
C GLN A 211 -12.48 4.59 6.26
N ARG A 212 -11.40 3.96 5.77
CA ARG A 212 -11.49 3.01 4.65
C ARG A 212 -12.50 1.91 4.93
N GLY A 213 -12.48 1.34 6.13
CA GLY A 213 -13.41 0.30 6.53
C GLY A 213 -14.87 0.75 6.56
N ARG A 214 -15.16 1.99 6.95
CA ARG A 214 -16.51 2.58 6.90
C ARG A 214 -16.97 2.77 5.46
N GLU A 215 -16.16 3.42 4.63
CA GLU A 215 -16.49 3.64 3.21
C GLU A 215 -16.77 2.32 2.47
N VAL A 216 -15.91 1.32 2.68
CA VAL A 216 -16.10 -0.01 2.09
C VAL A 216 -17.42 -0.65 2.56
N PHE A 217 -17.74 -0.55 3.85
CA PHE A 217 -18.95 -1.14 4.41
C PHE A 217 -20.22 -0.44 3.92
N GLU A 218 -20.28 0.89 4.00
CA GLU A 218 -21.45 1.70 3.61
C GLU A 218 -21.82 1.53 2.14
N HIS A 219 -20.82 1.35 1.27
CA HIS A 219 -21.05 1.12 -0.15
C HIS A 219 -21.35 -0.36 -0.50
N ALA A 220 -20.91 -1.31 0.34
CA ALA A 220 -21.24 -2.73 0.17
C ALA A 220 -22.63 -3.06 0.72
N VAL A 221 -23.07 -2.37 1.79
CA VAL A 221 -24.39 -2.58 2.43
C VAL A 221 -25.14 -1.25 2.47
N PRO A 222 -25.56 -0.73 1.31
CA PRO A 222 -26.28 0.55 1.26
C PRO A 222 -27.63 0.48 1.96
N GLU A 223 -28.03 1.59 2.58
CA GLU A 223 -29.37 1.69 3.14
C GLU A 223 -30.44 1.49 2.07
N ALA A 224 -31.56 0.86 2.45
CA ALA A 224 -32.64 0.55 1.54
C ALA A 224 -33.14 1.81 0.81
N GLY A 225 -33.08 1.78 -0.52
CA GLY A 225 -33.49 2.89 -1.38
C GLY A 225 -32.40 3.88 -1.77
N THR A 226 -31.18 3.74 -1.27
CA THR A 226 -30.01 4.55 -1.63
C THR A 226 -29.13 3.85 -2.64
N ALA A 227 -29.63 3.51 -3.83
CA ALA A 227 -28.76 3.06 -4.93
C ALA A 227 -27.82 4.22 -5.30
N GLY A 228 -26.62 4.23 -4.72
CA GLY A 228 -25.60 5.24 -4.93
C GLY A 228 -25.04 5.21 -6.35
N LYS A 229 -24.50 6.35 -6.78
CA LYS A 229 -23.66 6.38 -8.00
C LYS A 229 -22.38 5.59 -7.73
N THR A 230 -21.89 4.88 -8.73
CA THR A 230 -20.56 4.28 -8.73
C THR A 230 -19.49 5.37 -8.55
N VAL A 231 -18.62 5.22 -7.56
CA VAL A 231 -17.57 6.19 -7.23
C VAL A 231 -16.24 5.47 -7.00
N ALA A 232 -15.15 6.19 -7.21
CA ALA A 232 -13.81 5.75 -6.83
C ALA A 232 -13.32 6.60 -5.67
N ILE A 233 -13.20 6.00 -4.49
CA ILE A 233 -12.81 6.67 -3.25
C ILE A 233 -11.35 6.34 -2.94
N ARG A 234 -10.54 7.37 -2.70
CA ARG A 234 -9.14 7.26 -2.32
C ARG A 234 -8.95 7.91 -0.95
N ILE A 235 -8.56 7.13 0.04
CA ILE A 235 -8.33 7.62 1.40
C ILE A 235 -6.89 8.13 1.49
N PRO A 236 -6.68 9.44 1.73
CA PRO A 236 -5.33 9.99 1.77
C PRO A 236 -4.55 9.44 2.94
N GLY A 237 -3.24 9.31 2.76
CA GLY A 237 -2.30 9.01 3.82
C GLY A 237 -1.90 10.26 4.60
N GLN A 238 -1.36 10.05 5.80
CA GLN A 238 -0.73 11.08 6.63
C GLN A 238 0.73 10.74 6.85
N LEU A 239 1.63 11.65 6.54
CA LEU A 239 3.05 11.50 6.86
C LEU A 239 3.26 11.54 8.38
N ILE A 240 3.98 10.56 8.89
CA ILE A 240 4.39 10.44 10.30
C ILE A 240 5.91 10.50 10.34
N VAL A 241 6.43 11.68 10.64
CA VAL A 241 7.89 11.89 10.75
C VAL A 241 8.37 11.41 12.11
N ARG A 242 9.39 10.55 12.10
CA ARG A 242 10.07 10.05 13.30
C ARG A 242 11.59 10.22 13.18
N HIS A 243 12.37 9.21 13.54
CA HIS A 243 13.84 9.35 13.72
C HIS A 243 14.68 8.69 12.63
N THR A 244 14.08 8.11 11.57
CA THR A 244 14.84 7.43 10.51
C THR A 244 15.16 8.32 9.31
N THR A 245 14.92 9.63 9.41
CA THR A 245 15.23 10.60 8.33
C THR A 245 15.97 11.82 8.87
N ALA A 246 16.99 12.29 8.14
CA ALA A 246 17.76 13.51 8.41
C ALA A 246 18.25 14.09 7.06
N ALA A 247 18.87 15.26 7.07
CA ALA A 247 19.54 15.77 5.87
C ALA A 247 20.65 14.81 5.39
N PRO A 248 20.87 14.69 4.07
CA PRO A 248 21.91 13.81 3.55
C PRO A 248 23.30 14.21 4.05
N ARG A 249 24.16 13.20 4.24
CA ARG A 249 25.58 13.47 4.54
C ARG A 249 26.21 14.30 3.44
N ALA A 250 27.08 15.23 3.83
CA ALA A 250 27.86 16.06 2.92
C ALA A 250 28.85 15.24 2.06
#